data_bb6c4939b125bb8bfa498759ba9a0743
#
_entry.id   bb6c4939b125bb8bfa498759ba9a0743
#
_cell.length_a   1.000
_cell.length_b   1.000
_cell.length_c   1.000
_cell.angle_alpha   90.00
_cell.angle_beta   90.00
_cell.angle_gamma   90.00
#
_symmetry.space_group_name_H-M   'P 1'
#
loop_
_entity.id
_entity.type
_entity.pdbx_description
1 polymer ?
#
loop_
_entity_poly.entity_id
_entity_poly.type
_entity_poly.pdbx_seq_one_letter_code
_entity_poly.pdbx_strand_id
1 'polypeptide(L)'
;IISKNNLDTITNLVLRVNLIYIFLLSISAFGQEYFEHSVNGEKVVHTKFRLSYLEDHEQAEWVYYKLDSLINKGIVNRLDQFREDTSISTGSAKLSDYKSSGYDRGHLVPAGDMKSSYTAMSESFLMSNISPQNPSFNRGGWKKLESLVRGWADKHELHIVTAGVLHSELDRIGRSGVSVPSYFYKIIYAPSESKMIGFLMPNTKINLGLQNYVKSVDHIESLTGIDFFYDLEDGLENALEAKSTLSSWDFDAKSLS
;
A
#
# COMPACT_ATOMS: atom_id res chain seq x y z
N ILE A 1 38.96 -21.51 -46.17
CA ILE A 1 39.50 -22.27 -45.02
C ILE A 1 39.51 -21.27 -43.84
N ILE A 2 38.50 -21.35 -42.98
CA ILE A 2 38.40 -20.51 -41.76
C ILE A 2 39.42 -21.06 -40.76
N SER A 3 40.37 -20.26 -40.27
CA SER A 3 41.40 -20.72 -39.35
C SER A 3 40.78 -21.12 -38.00
N LYS A 4 41.35 -22.15 -37.35
CA LYS A 4 40.91 -22.68 -36.08
C LYS A 4 40.74 -21.57 -34.99
N ASN A 5 41.59 -20.54 -35.07
CA ASN A 5 41.57 -19.39 -34.14
C ASN A 5 40.31 -18.52 -34.29
N ASN A 6 39.69 -18.42 -35.50
CA ASN A 6 38.46 -17.67 -35.69
C ASN A 6 37.24 -18.41 -35.15
N LEU A 7 37.26 -19.75 -35.18
CA LEU A 7 36.17 -20.58 -34.63
C LEU A 7 36.12 -20.47 -33.11
N ASP A 8 37.28 -20.54 -32.45
CA ASP A 8 37.39 -20.41 -30.98
C ASP A 8 36.97 -19.01 -30.48
N THR A 9 37.27 -17.97 -31.27
CA THR A 9 36.87 -16.58 -30.92
C THR A 9 35.35 -16.40 -31.05
N ILE A 10 34.72 -16.93 -32.10
CA ILE A 10 33.26 -16.87 -32.27
C ILE A 10 32.55 -17.67 -31.21
N THR A 11 33.02 -18.88 -30.88
CA THR A 11 32.43 -19.74 -29.85
C THR A 11 32.49 -19.07 -28.47
N ASN A 12 33.62 -18.46 -28.12
CA ASN A 12 33.78 -17.72 -26.88
C ASN A 12 32.89 -16.44 -26.81
N LEU A 13 32.68 -15.77 -27.95
CA LEU A 13 31.79 -14.59 -28.01
C LEU A 13 30.32 -15.00 -27.84
N VAL A 14 29.88 -16.09 -28.48
CA VAL A 14 28.51 -16.64 -28.34
C VAL A 14 28.26 -17.15 -26.90
N LEU A 15 29.24 -17.81 -26.28
CA LEU A 15 29.13 -18.22 -24.87
C LEU A 15 29.02 -17.02 -23.94
N ARG A 16 29.80 -15.96 -24.16
CA ARG A 16 29.74 -14.74 -23.33
C ARG A 16 28.44 -13.99 -23.51
N VAL A 17 27.90 -13.89 -24.70
CA VAL A 17 26.60 -13.26 -24.98
C VAL A 17 25.47 -14.07 -24.33
N ASN A 18 25.50 -15.41 -24.43
CA ASN A 18 24.50 -16.27 -23.77
C ASN A 18 24.60 -16.20 -22.21
N LEU A 19 25.83 -16.14 -21.66
CA LEU A 19 26.00 -15.94 -20.21
C LEU A 19 25.47 -14.57 -19.73
N ILE A 20 25.67 -13.51 -20.50
CA ILE A 20 25.13 -12.17 -20.18
C ILE A 20 23.61 -12.17 -20.29
N TYR A 21 23.03 -12.84 -21.30
CA TYR A 21 21.57 -12.98 -21.45
C TYR A 21 20.96 -13.83 -20.33
N ILE A 22 21.61 -14.93 -19.91
CA ILE A 22 21.17 -15.74 -18.76
C ILE A 22 21.31 -14.97 -17.46
N PHE A 23 22.35 -14.14 -17.30
CA PHE A 23 22.51 -13.28 -16.13
C PHE A 23 21.50 -12.13 -16.07
N LEU A 24 21.15 -11.54 -17.23
CA LEU A 24 20.09 -10.53 -17.32
C LEU A 24 18.69 -11.13 -17.12
N LEU A 25 18.44 -12.37 -17.57
CA LEU A 25 17.20 -13.10 -17.29
C LEU A 25 17.10 -13.59 -15.85
N SER A 26 18.23 -13.83 -15.16
CA SER A 26 18.21 -14.23 -13.75
C SER A 26 17.99 -13.04 -12.79
N ILE A 27 18.27 -11.80 -13.21
CA ILE A 27 17.97 -10.60 -12.42
C ILE A 27 16.47 -10.29 -12.43
N SER A 28 15.73 -10.68 -13.48
CA SER A 28 14.27 -10.55 -13.52
C SER A 28 13.49 -11.64 -12.77
N ALA A 29 14.17 -12.68 -12.24
CA ALA A 29 13.55 -13.76 -11.48
C ALA A 29 13.59 -13.57 -9.96
N PHE A 30 14.30 -12.56 -9.45
CA PHE A 30 14.14 -12.09 -8.07
C PHE A 30 12.98 -11.09 -8.07
N GLY A 31 11.82 -11.51 -7.59
CA GLY A 31 10.60 -10.69 -7.53
C GLY A 31 10.92 -9.28 -7.03
N GLN A 32 10.40 -8.29 -7.72
CA GLN A 32 10.57 -6.89 -7.38
C GLN A 32 10.19 -6.68 -5.91
N GLU A 33 11.13 -6.16 -5.12
CA GLU A 33 10.93 -6.05 -3.68
C GLU A 33 9.82 -5.03 -3.34
N TYR A 34 9.66 -4.00 -4.19
CA TYR A 34 8.65 -2.96 -4.05
C TYR A 34 8.17 -2.50 -5.42
N PHE A 35 6.89 -2.17 -5.52
CA PHE A 35 6.30 -1.53 -6.69
C PHE A 35 6.26 -0.01 -6.54
N GLU A 36 6.39 0.70 -7.63
CA GLU A 36 6.35 2.17 -7.65
C GLU A 36 4.93 2.67 -7.96
N HIS A 37 4.64 3.87 -7.52
CA HIS A 37 3.39 4.60 -7.72
C HIS A 37 3.72 6.03 -8.08
N SER A 38 2.88 6.69 -8.88
CA SER A 38 3.06 8.11 -9.15
C SER A 38 3.00 8.95 -7.87
N VAL A 39 3.73 10.05 -7.83
CA VAL A 39 3.98 10.85 -6.64
C VAL A 39 3.69 12.32 -6.93
N ASN A 40 2.77 12.92 -6.16
CA ASN A 40 2.53 14.36 -6.20
C ASN A 40 3.12 15.07 -4.97
N GLY A 41 3.36 14.34 -3.88
CA GLY A 41 3.87 14.83 -2.62
C GLY A 41 5.32 14.49 -2.31
N GLU A 42 5.72 14.66 -1.05
CA GLU A 42 7.04 14.26 -0.55
C GLU A 42 7.08 12.75 -0.29
N LYS A 43 8.01 12.04 -0.96
CA LYS A 43 8.21 10.60 -0.75
C LYS A 43 9.06 10.35 0.49
N VAL A 44 8.52 9.61 1.45
CA VAL A 44 9.20 9.22 2.69
C VAL A 44 9.21 7.70 2.84
N VAL A 45 10.35 7.17 3.32
CA VAL A 45 10.56 5.73 3.50
C VAL A 45 10.77 5.44 4.98
N HIS A 46 9.93 4.57 5.53
CA HIS A 46 10.03 4.02 6.88
C HIS A 46 10.49 2.55 6.85
N THR A 47 10.68 1.94 8.01
CA THR A 47 11.24 0.58 8.14
C THR A 47 10.45 -0.48 7.36
N LYS A 48 9.12 -0.40 7.33
CA LYS A 48 8.24 -1.40 6.71
C LYS A 48 7.17 -0.81 5.79
N PHE A 49 7.15 0.48 5.59
CA PHE A 49 6.24 1.14 4.66
C PHE A 49 6.87 2.40 4.07
N ARG A 50 6.32 2.89 3.00
CA ARG A 50 6.67 4.16 2.39
C ARG A 50 5.39 4.90 2.01
N LEU A 51 5.50 6.21 1.86
CA LEU A 51 4.36 7.07 1.58
C LEU A 51 4.76 8.25 0.69
N SER A 52 3.76 8.87 0.08
CA SER A 52 3.83 10.20 -0.51
C SER A 52 2.96 11.14 0.33
N TYR A 53 3.56 12.16 0.92
CA TYR A 53 2.88 13.12 1.80
C TYR A 53 2.51 14.39 1.04
N LEU A 54 1.23 14.77 1.09
CA LEU A 54 0.73 16.01 0.51
C LEU A 54 0.58 17.07 1.61
N GLU A 55 1.43 18.06 1.57
CA GLU A 55 1.45 19.21 2.49
C GLU A 55 0.10 19.93 2.51
N ASP A 56 -0.49 20.21 1.36
CA ASP A 56 -1.79 20.90 1.26
C ASP A 56 -2.93 20.15 1.96
N HIS A 57 -2.77 18.87 2.25
CA HIS A 57 -3.76 18.03 2.92
C HIS A 57 -3.32 17.56 4.31
N GLU A 58 -2.06 17.82 4.70
CA GLU A 58 -1.47 17.36 5.96
C GLU A 58 -1.63 15.85 6.19
N GLN A 59 -1.50 15.06 5.13
CA GLN A 59 -1.55 13.60 5.19
C GLN A 59 -1.03 12.94 3.91
N ALA A 60 -0.80 11.64 3.97
CA ALA A 60 -0.35 10.88 2.81
C ALA A 60 -1.45 10.74 1.75
N GLU A 61 -1.10 10.97 0.46
CA GLU A 61 -1.95 10.63 -0.68
C GLU A 61 -1.99 9.13 -0.93
N TRP A 62 -0.91 8.40 -0.59
CA TRP A 62 -0.85 6.96 -0.50
C TRP A 62 0.19 6.52 0.52
N VAL A 63 -0.06 5.35 1.11
CA VAL A 63 0.91 4.58 1.90
C VAL A 63 0.97 3.17 1.32
N TYR A 64 2.20 2.71 1.04
CA TYR A 64 2.47 1.39 0.49
C TYR A 64 3.26 0.53 1.48
N TYR A 65 2.85 -0.74 1.63
CA TYR A 65 3.54 -1.73 2.47
C TYR A 65 3.32 -3.16 1.96
N LYS A 66 4.21 -4.06 2.40
CA LYS A 66 4.09 -5.51 2.18
C LYS A 66 3.51 -6.18 3.40
N LEU A 67 2.70 -7.19 3.16
CA LEU A 67 2.06 -7.99 4.20
C LEU A 67 2.17 -9.48 3.85
N ASP A 68 2.69 -10.28 4.78
CA ASP A 68 2.89 -11.72 4.63
C ASP A 68 2.54 -12.51 5.90
N SER A 69 2.64 -13.82 5.85
CA SER A 69 2.33 -14.72 6.97
C SER A 69 3.23 -14.53 8.20
N LEU A 70 4.38 -13.87 8.09
CA LEU A 70 5.30 -13.63 9.22
C LEU A 70 4.74 -12.57 10.17
N ILE A 71 3.90 -11.67 9.67
CA ILE A 71 3.29 -10.61 10.48
C ILE A 71 2.39 -11.18 11.57
N ASN A 72 1.64 -12.23 11.25
CA ASN A 72 0.77 -12.89 12.22
C ASN A 72 1.54 -13.60 13.34
N LYS A 73 2.85 -13.81 13.18
CA LYS A 73 3.77 -14.35 14.20
C LYS A 73 4.45 -13.26 15.02
N GLY A 74 4.16 -11.99 14.76
CA GLY A 74 4.75 -10.86 15.47
C GLY A 74 4.25 -10.78 16.92
N ILE A 75 5.17 -10.45 17.84
CA ILE A 75 4.94 -10.43 19.29
C ILE A 75 4.89 -9.01 19.87
N VAL A 76 5.12 -7.98 19.06
CA VAL A 76 5.15 -6.60 19.53
C VAL A 76 3.74 -6.14 19.84
N ASN A 77 3.52 -5.72 21.09
CA ASN A 77 2.26 -5.14 21.52
C ASN A 77 2.07 -3.75 20.92
N ARG A 78 0.80 -3.36 20.76
CA ARG A 78 0.42 -2.01 20.31
C ARG A 78 0.98 -0.94 21.26
N LEU A 79 1.62 0.11 20.70
CA LEU A 79 2.31 1.13 21.50
C LEU A 79 1.47 2.37 21.81
N ASP A 80 0.49 2.71 20.98
CA ASP A 80 -0.35 3.93 21.07
C ASP A 80 0.43 5.27 21.24
N GLN A 81 1.64 5.33 20.64
CA GLN A 81 2.59 6.44 20.78
C GLN A 81 2.49 7.40 19.59
N PHE A 82 1.32 8.01 19.39
CA PHE A 82 1.13 8.98 18.30
C PHE A 82 2.05 10.19 18.47
N ARG A 83 2.72 10.59 17.39
CA ARG A 83 3.64 11.73 17.36
C ARG A 83 3.81 12.28 15.94
N GLU A 84 4.27 13.51 15.86
CA GLU A 84 4.65 14.11 14.57
C GLU A 84 5.71 13.27 13.86
N ASP A 85 5.68 13.27 12.53
CA ASP A 85 6.70 12.64 11.71
C ASP A 85 7.75 13.67 11.31
N THR A 86 8.91 13.58 11.92
CA THR A 86 10.05 14.47 11.65
C THR A 86 10.77 14.13 10.34
N SER A 87 10.37 13.06 9.64
CA SER A 87 10.90 12.73 8.32
C SER A 87 10.23 13.54 7.21
N ILE A 88 9.08 14.16 7.48
CA ILE A 88 8.45 15.13 6.57
C ILE A 88 9.17 16.46 6.70
N SER A 89 9.63 17.03 5.59
CA SER A 89 10.50 18.22 5.57
C SER A 89 9.84 19.46 6.16
N THR A 90 8.52 19.61 6.01
CA THR A 90 7.69 20.68 6.55
C THR A 90 7.10 20.37 7.93
N GLY A 91 7.26 19.12 8.38
CA GLY A 91 6.56 18.55 9.51
C GLY A 91 5.27 17.85 9.07
N SER A 92 4.65 17.10 9.97
CA SER A 92 3.36 16.45 9.72
C SER A 92 2.26 17.03 10.59
N ALA A 93 1.01 16.66 10.34
CA ALA A 93 -0.12 16.93 11.23
C ALA A 93 0.21 16.59 12.69
N LYS A 94 -0.46 17.26 13.64
CA LYS A 94 -0.21 17.16 15.08
C LYS A 94 -1.36 16.47 15.81
N LEU A 95 -1.08 15.89 16.97
CA LEU A 95 -2.13 15.33 17.82
C LEU A 95 -3.20 16.35 18.18
N SER A 96 -2.80 17.62 18.32
CA SER A 96 -3.72 18.74 18.63
C SER A 96 -4.79 18.94 17.56
N ASP A 97 -4.50 18.62 16.30
CA ASP A 97 -5.43 18.80 15.18
C ASP A 97 -6.63 17.85 15.27
N TYR A 98 -6.41 16.68 15.87
CA TYR A 98 -7.48 15.67 16.06
C TYR A 98 -8.26 15.88 17.38
N LYS A 99 -7.76 16.73 18.29
CA LYS A 99 -8.40 16.92 19.58
C LYS A 99 -9.77 17.56 19.40
N SER A 100 -10.82 16.90 19.90
CA SER A 100 -12.21 17.35 19.81
C SER A 100 -12.74 17.53 18.37
N SER A 101 -12.09 16.95 17.37
CA SER A 101 -12.51 17.02 15.97
C SER A 101 -13.73 16.14 15.66
N GLY A 102 -14.03 15.15 16.50
CA GLY A 102 -15.06 14.14 16.22
C GLY A 102 -14.54 12.96 15.39
N TYR A 103 -13.31 13.01 14.91
CA TYR A 103 -12.67 11.94 14.13
C TYR A 103 -11.68 11.14 14.95
N ASP A 104 -11.56 9.85 14.65
CA ASP A 104 -10.47 9.01 15.14
C ASP A 104 -9.16 9.32 14.38
N ARG A 105 -8.04 9.10 15.04
CA ARG A 105 -6.73 9.00 14.41
C ARG A 105 -6.64 7.65 13.71
N GLY A 106 -7.17 7.58 12.49
CA GLY A 106 -7.26 6.36 11.70
C GLY A 106 -5.92 6.03 11.04
N HIS A 107 -5.45 4.81 11.23
CA HIS A 107 -4.22 4.33 10.59
C HIS A 107 -4.47 4.00 9.11
N LEU A 108 -3.50 4.36 8.25
CA LEU A 108 -3.42 3.88 6.88
C LEU A 108 -2.74 2.51 6.84
N VAL A 109 -1.50 2.41 7.32
CA VAL A 109 -0.88 1.11 7.65
C VAL A 109 -1.30 0.72 9.06
N PRO A 110 -2.04 -0.37 9.25
CA PRO A 110 -2.53 -0.76 10.57
C PRO A 110 -1.40 -1.16 11.51
N ALA A 111 -1.45 -0.73 12.76
CA ALA A 111 -0.51 -1.18 13.80
C ALA A 111 -0.51 -2.71 13.94
N GLY A 112 -1.66 -3.36 13.68
CA GLY A 112 -1.78 -4.84 13.66
C GLY A 112 -0.90 -5.54 12.63
N ASP A 113 -0.53 -4.82 11.55
CA ASP A 113 0.30 -5.33 10.46
C ASP A 113 1.81 -5.06 10.70
N MET A 114 2.16 -4.40 11.83
CA MET A 114 3.55 -4.01 12.17
C MET A 114 4.10 -4.76 13.39
N LYS A 115 3.45 -5.84 13.82
CA LYS A 115 3.82 -6.62 15.03
C LYS A 115 5.18 -7.32 14.95
N SER A 116 5.74 -7.50 13.76
CA SER A 116 7.04 -8.19 13.57
C SER A 116 8.25 -7.35 13.96
N SER A 117 8.10 -6.03 14.17
CA SER A 117 9.19 -5.12 14.48
C SER A 117 8.73 -4.01 15.43
N TYR A 118 9.50 -3.77 16.50
CA TYR A 118 9.24 -2.66 17.42
C TYR A 118 9.31 -1.30 16.71
N THR A 119 10.31 -1.11 15.85
CA THR A 119 10.49 0.12 15.06
C THR A 119 9.29 0.35 14.14
N ALA A 120 8.91 -0.65 13.34
CA ALA A 120 7.77 -0.54 12.44
C ALA A 120 6.45 -0.30 13.19
N MET A 121 6.25 -0.98 14.34
CA MET A 121 5.11 -0.73 15.23
C MET A 121 5.12 0.73 15.72
N SER A 122 6.25 1.25 16.17
CA SER A 122 6.39 2.64 16.61
C SER A 122 6.15 3.64 15.48
N GLU A 123 6.69 3.36 14.29
CA GLU A 123 6.51 4.21 13.09
C GLU A 123 5.06 4.24 12.61
N SER A 124 4.29 3.16 12.78
CA SER A 124 2.87 3.16 12.40
C SER A 124 2.03 4.21 13.14
N PHE A 125 2.53 4.76 14.25
CA PHE A 125 1.90 5.84 15.02
C PHE A 125 2.41 7.24 14.65
N LEU A 126 3.24 7.38 13.61
CA LEU A 126 3.59 8.68 13.03
C LEU A 126 2.37 9.33 12.39
N MET A 127 2.21 10.64 12.60
CA MET A 127 1.01 11.34 12.12
C MET A 127 0.93 11.40 10.59
N SER A 128 2.02 11.19 9.87
CA SER A 128 2.05 10.99 8.41
C SER A 128 1.30 9.73 7.94
N ASN A 129 1.17 8.72 8.82
CA ASN A 129 0.40 7.49 8.59
C ASN A 129 -1.06 7.58 9.10
N ILE A 130 -1.52 8.76 9.50
CA ILE A 130 -2.81 8.94 10.19
C ILE A 130 -3.69 9.86 9.35
N SER A 131 -4.96 9.49 9.24
CA SER A 131 -5.99 10.25 8.55
C SER A 131 -7.26 10.37 9.40
N PRO A 132 -8.05 11.48 9.27
CA PRO A 132 -9.31 11.64 10.01
C PRO A 132 -10.35 10.63 9.55
N GLN A 133 -10.63 9.63 10.37
CA GLN A 133 -11.62 8.60 10.11
C GLN A 133 -12.84 8.73 11.03
N ASN A 134 -14.03 8.61 10.48
CA ASN A 134 -15.25 8.50 11.26
C ASN A 134 -15.14 7.30 12.24
N PRO A 135 -15.45 7.45 13.54
CA PRO A 135 -15.30 6.37 14.52
C PRO A 135 -16.04 5.08 14.15
N SER A 136 -17.24 5.19 13.56
CA SER A 136 -18.01 4.01 13.14
C SER A 136 -17.40 3.32 11.91
N PHE A 137 -16.72 4.06 11.05
CA PHE A 137 -15.96 3.53 9.92
C PHE A 137 -14.69 2.85 10.41
N ASN A 138 -13.82 3.58 11.11
CA ASN A 138 -12.52 3.12 11.61
C ASN A 138 -12.65 1.85 12.45
N ARG A 139 -13.50 1.90 13.48
CA ARG A 139 -13.69 0.78 14.42
C ARG A 139 -14.59 -0.34 13.87
N GLY A 140 -15.26 -0.10 12.77
CA GLY A 140 -16.23 -1.00 12.12
C GLY A 140 -15.75 -1.58 10.80
N GLY A 141 -16.20 -0.98 9.67
CA GLY A 141 -15.96 -1.50 8.32
C GLY A 141 -14.49 -1.55 7.93
N TRP A 142 -13.72 -0.50 8.26
CA TRP A 142 -12.29 -0.45 7.96
C TRP A 142 -11.51 -1.53 8.71
N LYS A 143 -11.72 -1.66 10.02
CA LYS A 143 -11.15 -2.74 10.83
C LYS A 143 -11.50 -4.15 10.30
N LYS A 144 -12.73 -4.33 9.78
CA LYS A 144 -13.13 -5.61 9.15
C LYS A 144 -12.33 -5.89 7.88
N LEU A 145 -12.14 -4.86 7.02
CA LEU A 145 -11.33 -4.98 5.82
C LEU A 145 -9.87 -5.32 6.16
N GLU A 146 -9.27 -4.64 7.13
CA GLU A 146 -7.92 -4.94 7.60
C GLU A 146 -7.79 -6.39 8.10
N SER A 147 -8.78 -6.88 8.83
CA SER A 147 -8.79 -8.27 9.31
C SER A 147 -8.91 -9.28 8.17
N LEU A 148 -9.72 -8.98 7.14
CA LEU A 148 -9.86 -9.80 5.95
C LEU A 148 -8.54 -9.88 5.17
N VAL A 149 -7.89 -8.72 4.96
CA VAL A 149 -6.61 -8.64 4.25
C VAL A 149 -5.52 -9.42 4.98
N ARG A 150 -5.46 -9.38 6.31
CA ARG A 150 -4.58 -10.24 7.11
C ARG A 150 -4.87 -11.74 6.88
N GLY A 151 -6.13 -12.14 6.79
CA GLY A 151 -6.50 -13.52 6.47
C GLY A 151 -6.00 -13.97 5.08
N TRP A 152 -5.97 -13.06 4.10
CA TRP A 152 -5.37 -13.33 2.80
C TRP A 152 -3.85 -13.42 2.86
N ALA A 153 -3.21 -12.59 3.69
CA ALA A 153 -1.77 -12.59 3.88
C ALA A 153 -1.22 -13.86 4.53
N ASP A 154 -2.06 -14.66 5.19
CA ASP A 154 -1.65 -15.99 5.70
C ASP A 154 -1.30 -16.96 4.56
N LYS A 155 -1.81 -16.72 3.35
CA LYS A 155 -1.63 -17.59 2.17
C LYS A 155 -0.77 -16.96 1.08
N HIS A 156 -0.66 -15.64 1.04
CA HIS A 156 -0.02 -14.88 -0.03
C HIS A 156 0.83 -13.75 0.53
N GLU A 157 1.95 -13.43 -0.14
CA GLU A 157 2.57 -12.12 0.03
C GLU A 157 1.68 -11.10 -0.69
N LEU A 158 1.34 -10.03 0.01
CA LEU A 158 0.48 -8.97 -0.49
C LEU A 158 1.23 -7.64 -0.56
N HIS A 159 1.04 -6.93 -1.64
CA HIS A 159 1.44 -5.54 -1.81
C HIS A 159 0.21 -4.65 -1.66
N ILE A 160 0.24 -3.72 -0.73
CA ILE A 160 -0.94 -2.97 -0.32
C ILE A 160 -0.67 -1.48 -0.45
N VAL A 161 -1.58 -0.77 -1.14
CA VAL A 161 -1.61 0.69 -1.21
C VAL A 161 -2.92 1.19 -0.60
N THR A 162 -2.86 2.22 0.23
CA THR A 162 -4.04 2.70 0.95
C THR A 162 -3.91 4.16 1.36
N ALA A 163 -4.98 4.92 1.22
CA ALA A 163 -5.14 6.27 1.78
C ALA A 163 -6.59 6.75 1.69
N GLY A 164 -6.79 8.03 2.04
CA GLY A 164 -8.00 8.78 1.71
C GLY A 164 -7.96 9.32 0.29
N VAL A 165 -9.11 9.47 -0.37
CA VAL A 165 -9.21 10.22 -1.62
C VAL A 165 -9.13 11.71 -1.29
N LEU A 166 -8.09 12.39 -1.79
CA LEU A 166 -7.80 13.79 -1.47
C LEU A 166 -8.17 14.70 -2.63
N HIS A 167 -8.84 15.81 -2.34
CA HIS A 167 -9.16 16.88 -3.28
C HIS A 167 -9.36 18.21 -2.53
N SER A 168 -9.29 19.34 -3.24
CA SER A 168 -9.25 20.68 -2.65
C SER A 168 -10.49 21.10 -1.83
N GLU A 169 -11.63 20.48 -2.10
CA GLU A 169 -12.93 20.86 -1.50
C GLU A 169 -13.27 20.07 -0.21
N LEU A 170 -12.33 19.30 0.33
CA LEU A 170 -12.55 18.53 1.56
C LEU A 170 -12.65 19.45 2.77
N ASP A 171 -13.53 19.08 3.72
CA ASP A 171 -13.52 19.66 5.06
C ASP A 171 -12.15 19.46 5.73
N ARG A 172 -11.82 20.33 6.68
CA ARG A 172 -10.52 20.30 7.37
C ARG A 172 -10.69 20.34 8.88
N ILE A 173 -9.77 19.68 9.59
CA ILE A 173 -9.72 19.72 11.06
C ILE A 173 -8.39 20.30 11.54
N GLY A 174 -8.41 20.78 12.79
CA GLY A 174 -7.23 21.30 13.46
C GLY A 174 -6.69 22.61 12.89
N ARG A 175 -5.58 23.07 13.47
CA ARG A 175 -4.92 24.30 13.02
C ARG A 175 -4.05 24.09 11.80
N SER A 176 -3.48 22.89 11.66
CA SER A 176 -2.70 22.52 10.48
C SER A 176 -3.56 22.35 9.23
N GLY A 177 -4.89 22.21 9.38
CA GLY A 177 -5.79 22.08 8.23
C GLY A 177 -5.81 20.69 7.62
N VAL A 178 -5.78 19.65 8.45
CA VAL A 178 -5.81 18.26 8.00
C VAL A 178 -7.12 17.96 7.28
N SER A 179 -7.05 17.57 6.01
CA SER A 179 -8.24 17.27 5.20
C SER A 179 -8.97 16.04 5.72
N VAL A 180 -10.32 16.04 5.61
CA VAL A 180 -11.18 14.93 6.00
C VAL A 180 -11.65 14.19 4.75
N PRO A 181 -11.05 13.04 4.38
CA PRO A 181 -11.45 12.32 3.18
C PRO A 181 -12.90 11.82 3.27
N SER A 182 -13.67 12.00 2.20
CA SER A 182 -15.02 11.45 2.07
C SER A 182 -15.00 9.94 1.81
N TYR A 183 -13.93 9.44 1.20
CA TYR A 183 -13.70 8.04 0.87
C TYR A 183 -12.29 7.62 1.22
N PHE A 184 -12.13 6.34 1.58
CA PHE A 184 -10.84 5.67 1.73
C PHE A 184 -10.73 4.54 0.73
N TYR A 185 -9.55 4.36 0.18
CA TYR A 185 -9.26 3.24 -0.69
C TYR A 185 -8.20 2.30 -0.09
N LYS A 186 -8.25 1.05 -0.53
CA LYS A 186 -7.22 0.05 -0.27
C LYS A 186 -7.12 -0.86 -1.48
N ILE A 187 -5.95 -0.87 -2.12
CA ILE A 187 -5.62 -1.73 -3.25
C ILE A 187 -4.71 -2.83 -2.76
N ILE A 188 -5.01 -4.06 -3.11
CA ILE A 188 -4.25 -5.24 -2.72
C ILE A 188 -3.84 -6.00 -3.97
N TYR A 189 -2.54 -6.18 -4.16
CA TYR A 189 -1.95 -6.97 -5.22
C TYR A 189 -1.27 -8.22 -4.64
N ALA A 190 -1.57 -9.40 -5.18
CA ALA A 190 -0.94 -10.67 -4.84
C ALA A 190 -0.16 -11.18 -6.07
N PRO A 191 1.16 -10.91 -6.16
CA PRO A 191 1.98 -11.24 -7.35
C PRO A 191 1.97 -12.71 -7.71
N SER A 192 2.07 -13.60 -6.71
CA SER A 192 2.10 -15.07 -6.93
C SER A 192 0.85 -15.62 -7.63
N GLU A 193 -0.28 -14.91 -7.50
CA GLU A 193 -1.57 -15.29 -8.08
C GLU A 193 -1.95 -14.41 -9.26
N SER A 194 -1.13 -13.41 -9.61
CA SER A 194 -1.43 -12.39 -10.62
C SER A 194 -2.87 -11.86 -10.46
N LYS A 195 -3.23 -11.44 -9.25
CA LYS A 195 -4.56 -10.92 -8.94
C LYS A 195 -4.49 -9.64 -8.12
N MET A 196 -5.40 -8.71 -8.41
CA MET A 196 -5.52 -7.42 -7.76
C MET A 196 -6.98 -7.16 -7.37
N ILE A 197 -7.19 -6.41 -6.30
CA ILE A 197 -8.53 -5.98 -5.85
C ILE A 197 -8.43 -4.59 -5.22
N GLY A 198 -9.34 -3.71 -5.62
CA GLY A 198 -9.50 -2.38 -5.03
C GLY A 198 -10.76 -2.30 -4.16
N PHE A 199 -10.68 -1.61 -3.05
CA PHE A 199 -11.81 -1.22 -2.22
C PHE A 199 -11.90 0.30 -2.18
N LEU A 200 -13.11 0.82 -2.33
CA LEU A 200 -13.44 2.24 -2.15
C LEU A 200 -14.60 2.33 -1.16
N MET A 201 -14.35 2.86 0.03
CA MET A 201 -15.29 2.84 1.13
C MET A 201 -15.60 4.26 1.62
N PRO A 202 -16.87 4.64 1.81
CA PRO A 202 -17.18 5.95 2.37
C PRO A 202 -16.73 6.07 3.83
N ASN A 203 -16.26 7.25 4.22
CA ASN A 203 -15.84 7.56 5.59
C ASN A 203 -17.02 7.71 6.56
N THR A 204 -17.91 6.73 6.55
CA THR A 204 -19.12 6.67 7.37
C THR A 204 -19.38 5.25 7.85
N LYS A 205 -20.41 5.05 8.67
CA LYS A 205 -20.80 3.69 9.08
C LYS A 205 -21.07 2.78 7.88
N ILE A 206 -20.41 1.64 7.82
CA ILE A 206 -20.58 0.62 6.79
C ILE A 206 -21.71 -0.31 7.17
N ASN A 207 -22.72 -0.42 6.29
CA ASN A 207 -23.91 -1.22 6.55
C ASN A 207 -24.04 -2.46 5.64
N LEU A 208 -23.21 -2.55 4.58
CA LEU A 208 -23.20 -3.66 3.62
C LEU A 208 -21.94 -4.53 3.82
N GLY A 209 -21.94 -5.72 3.24
CA GLY A 209 -20.76 -6.58 3.17
C GLY A 209 -19.63 -5.92 2.37
N LEU A 210 -18.38 -6.28 2.66
CA LEU A 210 -17.19 -5.66 2.04
C LEU A 210 -17.18 -5.79 0.52
N GLN A 211 -17.78 -6.85 -0.04
CA GLN A 211 -17.89 -7.08 -1.48
C GLN A 211 -18.60 -5.92 -2.23
N ASN A 212 -19.50 -5.21 -1.54
CA ASN A 212 -20.23 -4.10 -2.14
C ASN A 212 -19.37 -2.83 -2.35
N TYR A 213 -18.20 -2.79 -1.76
CA TYR A 213 -17.25 -1.68 -1.82
C TYR A 213 -16.06 -1.95 -2.75
N VAL A 214 -16.06 -3.11 -3.43
CA VAL A 214 -15.03 -3.43 -4.42
C VAL A 214 -15.22 -2.57 -5.66
N LYS A 215 -14.12 -2.01 -6.14
CA LYS A 215 -14.00 -1.21 -7.37
C LYS A 215 -12.77 -1.65 -8.15
N SER A 216 -12.76 -1.40 -9.46
CA SER A 216 -11.54 -1.53 -10.26
C SER A 216 -10.48 -0.53 -9.79
N VAL A 217 -9.21 -0.85 -10.02
CA VAL A 217 -8.12 0.08 -9.70
C VAL A 217 -8.20 1.30 -10.60
N ASP A 218 -8.47 1.14 -11.91
CA ASP A 218 -8.73 2.25 -12.85
C ASP A 218 -9.75 3.26 -12.30
N HIS A 219 -10.80 2.77 -11.63
CA HIS A 219 -11.79 3.68 -11.03
C HIS A 219 -11.19 4.47 -9.85
N ILE A 220 -10.36 3.83 -9.02
CA ILE A 220 -9.69 4.51 -7.90
C ILE A 220 -8.68 5.53 -8.44
N GLU A 221 -7.93 5.20 -9.49
CA GLU A 221 -7.01 6.09 -10.19
C GLU A 221 -7.72 7.32 -10.77
N SER A 222 -8.88 7.11 -11.39
CA SER A 222 -9.68 8.23 -11.92
C SER A 222 -10.13 9.22 -10.84
N LEU A 223 -10.21 8.80 -9.57
CA LEU A 223 -10.58 9.64 -8.43
C LEU A 223 -9.38 10.28 -7.74
N THR A 224 -8.23 9.62 -7.75
CA THR A 224 -7.03 10.04 -7.02
C THR A 224 -6.04 10.78 -7.90
N GLY A 225 -6.05 10.52 -9.21
CA GLY A 225 -5.04 10.98 -10.15
C GLY A 225 -3.68 10.30 -9.96
N ILE A 226 -3.65 9.19 -9.22
CA ILE A 226 -2.45 8.40 -8.94
C ILE A 226 -2.43 7.21 -9.90
N ASP A 227 -1.31 6.96 -10.53
CA ASP A 227 -1.00 5.77 -11.31
C ASP A 227 -0.36 4.76 -10.36
N PHE A 228 -1.09 3.67 -10.04
CA PHE A 228 -0.64 2.66 -9.09
C PHE A 228 0.08 1.53 -9.81
N PHE A 229 1.20 1.05 -9.24
CA PHE A 229 1.96 -0.08 -9.76
C PHE A 229 2.46 0.11 -11.21
N TYR A 230 2.71 1.34 -11.64
CA TYR A 230 3.08 1.72 -13.02
C TYR A 230 4.35 1.05 -13.56
N ASP A 231 5.07 0.32 -12.73
CA ASP A 231 6.25 -0.47 -13.11
C ASP A 231 5.94 -1.95 -13.34
N LEU A 232 4.66 -2.35 -13.28
CA LEU A 232 4.22 -3.61 -13.85
C LEU A 232 4.33 -3.57 -15.39
N GLU A 233 4.35 -4.75 -16.00
CA GLU A 233 4.29 -4.83 -17.47
C GLU A 233 2.89 -4.34 -17.92
N ASP A 234 2.84 -3.44 -18.90
CA ASP A 234 1.63 -2.72 -19.34
C ASP A 234 0.41 -3.63 -19.57
N GLY A 235 0.61 -4.81 -20.20
CA GLY A 235 -0.48 -5.75 -20.47
C GLY A 235 -0.99 -6.44 -19.22
N LEU A 236 -0.13 -6.71 -18.23
CA LEU A 236 -0.51 -7.26 -16.93
C LEU A 236 -1.21 -6.20 -16.09
N GLU A 237 -0.64 -5.00 -15.98
CA GLU A 237 -1.18 -3.85 -15.28
C GLU A 237 -2.62 -3.57 -15.72
N ASN A 238 -2.81 -3.25 -17.00
CA ASN A 238 -4.14 -2.99 -17.58
C ASN A 238 -5.14 -4.14 -17.33
N ALA A 239 -4.69 -5.40 -17.39
CA ALA A 239 -5.55 -6.55 -17.16
C ALA A 239 -5.96 -6.72 -15.69
N LEU A 240 -5.13 -6.30 -14.75
CA LEU A 240 -5.39 -6.39 -13.30
C LEU A 240 -6.26 -5.24 -12.83
N GLU A 241 -6.00 -4.03 -13.30
CA GLU A 241 -6.63 -2.79 -12.86
C GLU A 241 -8.06 -2.61 -13.35
N ALA A 242 -8.33 -3.05 -14.60
CA ALA A 242 -9.66 -3.02 -15.18
C ALA A 242 -10.68 -3.94 -14.49
N LYS A 243 -10.23 -4.90 -13.66
CA LYS A 243 -11.08 -5.96 -13.11
C LYS A 243 -11.35 -5.77 -11.63
N SER A 244 -12.60 -6.05 -11.23
CA SER A 244 -13.02 -6.23 -9.84
C SER A 244 -13.52 -7.65 -9.59
N THR A 245 -12.64 -8.65 -9.81
CA THR A 245 -13.03 -10.07 -9.77
C THR A 245 -13.15 -10.59 -8.34
N LEU A 246 -14.37 -10.61 -7.81
CA LEU A 246 -14.67 -11.07 -6.45
C LEU A 246 -14.36 -12.56 -6.23
N SER A 247 -14.60 -13.40 -7.24
CA SER A 247 -14.51 -14.87 -7.10
C SER A 247 -13.09 -15.41 -6.87
N SER A 248 -12.06 -14.60 -7.13
CA SER A 248 -10.67 -14.96 -6.87
C SER A 248 -10.20 -14.66 -5.44
N TRP A 249 -11.07 -14.06 -4.61
CA TRP A 249 -10.76 -13.68 -3.24
C TRP A 249 -11.70 -14.33 -2.24
N ASP A 250 -11.14 -14.95 -1.19
CA ASP A 250 -11.90 -15.60 -0.12
C ASP A 250 -12.36 -14.53 0.90
N PHE A 251 -13.62 -14.09 0.81
CA PHE A 251 -14.19 -13.08 1.71
C PHE A 251 -14.56 -13.63 3.11
N ASP A 252 -14.45 -14.94 3.32
CA ASP A 252 -14.64 -15.59 4.63
C ASP A 252 -13.30 -15.86 5.32
N ALA A 253 -12.17 -15.48 4.70
CA ALA A 253 -10.85 -15.64 5.27
C ALA A 253 -10.75 -14.98 6.65
N LYS A 254 -10.21 -15.70 7.62
CA LYS A 254 -9.94 -15.21 8.97
C LYS A 254 -8.45 -15.24 9.21
N SER A 255 -7.92 -14.19 9.82
CA SER A 255 -6.55 -14.23 10.33
C SER A 255 -6.41 -15.31 11.39
N LEU A 256 -5.30 -16.04 11.35
CA LEU A 256 -4.93 -17.07 12.33
C LEU A 256 -4.39 -16.47 13.64
N SER A 257 -4.47 -15.13 13.81
CA SER A 257 -3.96 -14.38 14.99
C SER A 257 -4.86 -14.53 16.22
#